data_8475f1d36473e55545d1ce1c80071c02
#
_entry.id   8475f1d36473e55545d1ce1c80071c02
#
_cell.length_a   1.000
_cell.length_b   1.000
_cell.length_c   1.000
_cell.angle_alpha   90.00
_cell.angle_beta   90.00
_cell.angle_gamma   90.00
#
_symmetry.space_group_name_H-M   'P 1'
#
loop_
_entity.id
_entity.type
_entity.pdbx_description
1 polymer ?
#
loop_
_entity_poly.entity_id
_entity_poly.type
_entity_poly.pdbx_seq_one_letter_code
_entity_poly.pdbx_strand_id
1 'polypeptide(L)'
;MTTRQQQIDALNRDWATNPRWNGVERPYSAADVVRLRGSVRPEHTLARRGAERLWELVNGDAKKGYVNAFGAISGGQAMQQAKAGLEAVYLSGWQVAADGNTSETMYPDQSLYAYDSVPAMVRRINNTFQRAD
;
A
#
# COMPACT_ATOMS: atom_id res chain seq x y z
N MET A 1 -20.36 18.76 -6.55
CA MET A 1 -19.92 17.45 -7.13
C MET A 1 -19.17 17.72 -8.42
N THR A 2 -18.02 17.08 -8.66
CA THR A 2 -17.30 17.19 -9.93
C THR A 2 -18.06 16.46 -11.04
N THR A 3 -18.20 17.07 -12.21
CA THR A 3 -18.84 16.45 -13.36
C THR A 3 -17.99 15.29 -13.89
N ARG A 4 -18.62 14.40 -14.67
CA ARG A 4 -17.89 13.29 -15.31
C ARG A 4 -16.75 13.80 -16.19
N GLN A 5 -16.98 14.85 -16.96
CA GLN A 5 -15.94 15.45 -17.80
C GLN A 5 -14.77 16.01 -16.97
N GLN A 6 -15.04 16.72 -15.88
CA GLN A 6 -13.99 17.21 -14.99
C GLN A 6 -13.15 16.08 -14.38
N GLN A 7 -13.73 14.93 -14.12
CA GLN A 7 -12.99 13.76 -13.62
C GLN A 7 -12.09 13.15 -14.71
N ILE A 8 -12.56 13.10 -15.95
CA ILE A 8 -11.77 12.64 -17.10
C ILE A 8 -10.58 13.58 -17.34
N ASP A 9 -10.84 14.88 -17.35
CA ASP A 9 -9.80 15.89 -17.57
C ASP A 9 -8.73 15.87 -16.45
N ALA A 10 -9.15 15.66 -15.20
CA ALA A 10 -8.24 15.52 -14.08
C ALA A 10 -7.33 14.29 -14.21
N LEU A 11 -7.88 13.14 -14.63
CA LEU A 11 -7.08 11.94 -14.87
C LEU A 11 -6.11 12.12 -16.04
N ASN A 12 -6.56 12.67 -17.15
CA ASN A 12 -5.69 12.95 -18.30
C ASN A 12 -4.54 13.87 -17.91
N ARG A 13 -4.82 14.90 -17.12
CA ARG A 13 -3.78 15.81 -16.61
C ARG A 13 -2.78 15.08 -15.71
N ASP A 14 -3.26 14.32 -14.74
CA ASP A 14 -2.41 13.55 -13.83
C ASP A 14 -1.51 12.58 -14.61
N TRP A 15 -2.05 11.85 -15.58
CA TRP A 15 -1.28 10.92 -16.39
C TRP A 15 -0.22 11.62 -17.28
N ALA A 16 -0.51 12.82 -17.74
CA ALA A 16 0.40 13.56 -18.61
C ALA A 16 1.50 14.31 -17.86
N THR A 17 1.25 14.74 -16.61
CA THR A 17 2.15 15.64 -15.91
C THR A 17 2.82 15.03 -14.66
N ASN A 18 2.28 13.95 -14.12
CA ASN A 18 2.82 13.33 -12.92
C ASN A 18 3.96 12.38 -13.29
N PRO A 19 5.21 12.63 -12.85
CA PRO A 19 6.36 11.79 -13.19
C PRO A 19 6.23 10.33 -12.75
N ARG A 20 5.32 10.05 -11.81
CA ARG A 20 4.97 8.69 -11.41
C ARG A 20 4.54 7.81 -12.58
N TRP A 21 4.00 8.41 -13.63
CA TRP A 21 3.46 7.70 -14.78
C TRP A 21 4.42 7.62 -15.97
N ASN A 22 5.65 8.10 -15.82
CA ASN A 22 6.65 8.03 -16.88
C ASN A 22 6.90 6.58 -17.32
N GLY A 23 6.79 6.31 -18.61
CA GLY A 23 6.95 4.98 -19.18
C GLY A 23 5.77 4.03 -19.00
N VAL A 24 4.65 4.50 -18.42
CA VAL A 24 3.43 3.70 -18.28
C VAL A 24 2.54 3.86 -19.51
N GLU A 25 2.38 2.78 -20.27
CA GLU A 25 1.44 2.70 -21.39
C GLU A 25 0.10 2.09 -20.92
N ARG A 26 -1.01 2.64 -21.43
CA ARG A 26 -2.36 2.19 -21.07
C ARG A 26 -3.16 1.87 -22.32
N PRO A 27 -3.70 0.64 -22.46
CA PRO A 27 -4.60 0.28 -23.55
C PRO A 27 -6.03 0.80 -23.37
N TYR A 28 -6.29 1.63 -22.36
CA TYR A 28 -7.59 2.20 -22.02
C TYR A 28 -7.49 3.70 -21.77
N SER A 29 -8.61 4.40 -21.89
CA SER A 29 -8.71 5.85 -21.71
C SER A 29 -9.13 6.25 -20.30
N ALA A 30 -8.91 7.52 -19.94
CA ALA A 30 -9.45 8.11 -18.72
C ALA A 30 -11.00 8.07 -18.69
N ALA A 31 -11.64 8.14 -19.86
CA ALA A 31 -13.08 8.01 -19.96
C ALA A 31 -13.56 6.59 -19.58
N ASP A 32 -12.82 5.56 -19.96
CA ASP A 32 -13.13 4.17 -19.59
C ASP A 32 -13.01 3.98 -18.06
N VAL A 33 -11.94 4.52 -17.45
CA VAL A 33 -11.78 4.48 -16.00
C VAL A 33 -12.94 5.16 -15.29
N VAL A 34 -13.32 6.37 -15.71
CA VAL A 34 -14.43 7.12 -15.10
C VAL A 34 -15.76 6.44 -15.33
N ARG A 35 -15.94 5.76 -16.47
CA ARG A 35 -17.16 4.99 -16.77
C ARG A 35 -17.33 3.77 -15.86
N LEU A 36 -16.22 3.07 -15.57
CA LEU A 36 -16.25 1.79 -14.86
C LEU A 36 -16.17 1.92 -13.34
N ARG A 37 -15.59 3.01 -12.83
CA ARG A 37 -15.49 3.20 -11.38
C ARG A 37 -16.82 3.59 -10.75
N GLY A 38 -17.04 3.20 -9.49
CA GLY A 38 -18.22 3.58 -8.72
C GLY A 38 -18.31 5.09 -8.47
N SER A 39 -19.52 5.58 -8.20
CA SER A 39 -19.81 6.98 -7.85
C SER A 39 -19.25 7.35 -6.46
N VAL A 40 -19.18 6.39 -5.55
CA VAL A 40 -18.56 6.54 -4.24
C VAL A 40 -17.13 6.03 -4.30
N ARG A 41 -16.18 6.88 -3.89
CA ARG A 41 -14.75 6.54 -3.86
C ARG A 41 -14.32 6.36 -2.41
N PRO A 42 -14.25 5.13 -1.91
CA PRO A 42 -13.74 4.88 -0.57
C PRO A 42 -12.27 5.33 -0.50
N GLU A 43 -11.92 5.99 0.57
CA GLU A 43 -10.55 6.42 0.85
C GLU A 43 -10.04 5.72 2.10
N HIS A 44 -8.86 5.11 1.97
CA HIS A 44 -8.15 4.46 3.05
C HIS A 44 -6.97 5.35 3.44
N THR A 45 -7.19 6.26 4.37
CA THR A 45 -6.27 7.35 4.72
C THR A 45 -4.87 6.85 5.09
N LEU A 46 -4.75 5.82 5.92
CA LEU A 46 -3.44 5.26 6.29
C LEU A 46 -2.72 4.64 5.10
N ALA A 47 -3.44 3.89 4.27
CA ALA A 47 -2.86 3.28 3.07
C ALA A 47 -2.38 4.35 2.07
N ARG A 48 -3.16 5.42 1.87
CA ARG A 48 -2.77 6.54 1.02
C ARG A 48 -1.52 7.23 1.54
N ARG A 49 -1.51 7.64 2.80
CA ARG A 49 -0.36 8.33 3.42
C ARG A 49 0.90 7.46 3.40
N GLY A 50 0.76 6.17 3.71
CA GLY A 50 1.87 5.22 3.67
C GLY A 50 2.45 5.06 2.27
N ALA A 51 1.59 4.96 1.24
CA ALA A 51 2.03 4.86 -0.15
C ALA A 51 2.71 6.14 -0.64
N GLU A 52 2.17 7.31 -0.32
CA GLU A 52 2.76 8.62 -0.64
C GLU A 52 4.14 8.75 0.05
N ARG A 53 4.22 8.43 1.33
CA ARG A 53 5.48 8.51 2.08
C ARG A 53 6.54 7.53 1.54
N LEU A 54 6.17 6.30 1.24
CA LEU A 54 7.11 5.34 0.66
C LEU A 54 7.59 5.79 -0.72
N TRP A 55 6.69 6.36 -1.53
CA TRP A 55 7.06 6.94 -2.81
C TRP A 55 8.10 8.06 -2.67
N GLU A 56 7.90 8.97 -1.72
CA GLU A 56 8.85 10.03 -1.40
C GLU A 56 10.21 9.48 -0.95
N LEU A 57 10.22 8.48 -0.07
CA LEU A 57 11.45 7.85 0.42
C LEU A 57 12.25 7.18 -0.70
N VAL A 58 11.57 6.57 -1.68
CA VAL A 58 12.21 5.83 -2.77
C VAL A 58 12.62 6.75 -3.93
N ASN A 59 11.81 7.77 -4.24
CA ASN A 59 11.99 8.63 -5.42
C ASN A 59 12.35 10.08 -5.08
N GLY A 60 12.32 10.46 -3.81
CA GLY A 60 12.62 11.81 -3.35
C GLY A 60 14.12 12.07 -3.24
N ASP A 61 14.52 12.86 -2.27
CA ASP A 61 15.90 13.29 -2.11
C ASP A 61 16.86 12.07 -1.99
N ALA A 62 17.46 11.70 -3.12
CA ALA A 62 18.26 10.48 -3.31
C ALA A 62 19.60 10.46 -2.54
N LYS A 63 19.79 11.36 -1.57
CA LYS A 63 21.04 11.40 -0.77
C LYS A 63 21.34 10.07 -0.09
N LYS A 64 20.31 9.31 0.25
CA LYS A 64 20.45 8.07 1.00
C LYS A 64 20.48 6.83 0.09
N GLY A 65 19.78 6.83 -1.05
CA GLY A 65 19.74 5.73 -2.01
C GLY A 65 19.05 4.44 -1.53
N TYR A 66 18.48 4.42 -0.32
CA TYR A 66 17.79 3.26 0.24
C TYR A 66 16.78 3.68 1.32
N VAL A 67 15.88 2.78 1.64
CA VAL A 67 14.89 2.91 2.73
C VAL A 67 15.23 1.89 3.81
N ASN A 68 15.36 2.34 5.07
CA ASN A 68 15.55 1.43 6.19
C ASN A 68 14.25 0.68 6.48
N ALA A 69 14.26 -0.63 6.27
CA ALA A 69 13.12 -1.49 6.53
C ALA A 69 13.57 -2.85 7.05
N PHE A 70 12.82 -3.40 8.01
CA PHE A 70 12.96 -4.79 8.43
C PHE A 70 11.61 -5.50 8.43
N GLY A 71 11.66 -6.84 8.40
CA GLY A 71 10.48 -7.68 8.51
C GLY A 71 9.83 -7.57 9.89
N ALA A 72 8.50 -7.52 9.90
CA ALA A 72 7.71 -7.67 11.13
C ALA A 72 6.34 -8.31 10.78
N ILE A 73 5.88 -9.21 11.65
CA ILE A 73 4.55 -9.83 11.55
C ILE A 73 3.70 -9.55 12.78
N SER A 74 4.16 -8.71 13.68
CA SER A 74 3.37 -8.26 14.82
C SER A 74 3.48 -6.76 15.02
N GLY A 75 2.44 -6.16 15.60
CA GLY A 75 2.43 -4.75 15.92
C GLY A 75 3.54 -4.37 16.91
N GLY A 76 3.84 -5.24 17.87
CA GLY A 76 4.93 -5.03 18.84
C GLY A 76 6.31 -4.94 18.16
N GLN A 77 6.61 -5.83 17.22
CA GLN A 77 7.84 -5.76 16.44
C GLN A 77 7.90 -4.47 15.61
N ALA A 78 6.85 -4.17 14.87
CA ALA A 78 6.78 -2.97 14.02
C ALA A 78 6.95 -1.68 14.85
N MET A 79 6.31 -1.61 16.02
CA MET A 79 6.44 -0.46 16.93
C MET A 79 7.88 -0.30 17.43
N GLN A 80 8.56 -1.38 17.80
CA GLN A 80 9.96 -1.30 18.23
C GLN A 80 10.89 -0.89 17.09
N GLN A 81 10.62 -1.37 15.87
CA GLN A 81 11.36 -0.95 14.68
C GLN A 81 11.19 0.56 14.42
N ALA A 82 9.97 1.07 14.50
CA ALA A 82 9.70 2.50 14.35
C ALA A 82 10.42 3.34 15.41
N LYS A 83 10.40 2.91 16.69
CA LYS A 83 11.15 3.55 17.78
C LYS A 83 12.66 3.53 17.56
N ALA A 84 13.18 2.51 16.90
CA ALA A 84 14.59 2.39 16.53
C ALA A 84 14.95 3.22 15.27
N GLY A 85 13.98 3.94 14.67
CA GLY A 85 14.21 4.82 13.52
C GLY A 85 14.07 4.16 12.16
N LEU A 86 13.46 2.98 12.06
CA LEU A 86 13.15 2.39 10.77
C LEU A 86 12.02 3.17 10.08
N GLU A 87 12.13 3.31 8.77
CA GLU A 87 11.24 4.17 7.96
C GLU A 87 10.11 3.39 7.30
N ALA A 88 10.27 2.06 7.20
CA ALA A 88 9.27 1.17 6.61
C ALA A 88 9.30 -0.21 7.28
N VAL A 89 8.19 -0.92 7.19
CA VAL A 89 8.06 -2.31 7.63
C VAL A 89 7.88 -3.19 6.39
N TYR A 90 8.71 -4.23 6.26
CA TYR A 90 8.49 -5.28 5.28
C TYR A 90 7.58 -6.36 5.85
N LEU A 91 6.42 -6.50 5.29
CA LEU A 91 5.50 -7.59 5.65
C LEU A 91 5.60 -8.71 4.63
N SER A 92 6.34 -9.76 4.98
CA SER A 92 6.54 -10.92 4.11
C SER A 92 5.26 -11.76 4.00
N GLY A 93 4.78 -11.97 2.77
CA GLY A 93 3.65 -12.86 2.50
C GLY A 93 3.95 -14.32 2.90
N TRP A 94 5.18 -14.78 2.68
CA TRP A 94 5.62 -16.12 3.09
C TRP A 94 5.57 -16.30 4.60
N GLN A 95 6.05 -15.32 5.35
CA GLN A 95 6.03 -15.40 6.80
C GLN A 95 4.60 -15.31 7.34
N VAL A 96 3.75 -14.47 6.74
CA VAL A 96 2.32 -14.42 7.09
C VAL A 96 1.64 -15.75 6.78
N ALA A 97 1.97 -16.39 5.65
CA ALA A 97 1.44 -17.71 5.31
C ALA A 97 1.80 -18.78 6.34
N ALA A 98 3.02 -18.73 6.87
CA ALA A 98 3.48 -19.67 7.89
C ALA A 98 2.90 -19.39 9.29
N ASP A 99 2.92 -18.10 9.71
CA ASP A 99 2.70 -17.73 11.12
C ASP A 99 1.39 -16.97 11.36
N GLY A 100 0.78 -16.42 10.33
CA GLY A 100 -0.40 -15.55 10.44
C GLY A 100 -1.49 -15.84 9.42
N ASN A 101 -1.52 -17.05 8.88
CA ASN A 101 -2.50 -17.50 7.90
C ASN A 101 -3.91 -17.53 8.52
N THR A 102 -4.87 -16.87 7.89
CA THR A 102 -6.26 -16.82 8.38
C THR A 102 -7.03 -18.15 8.18
N SER A 103 -6.51 -19.08 7.40
CA SER A 103 -7.06 -20.43 7.26
C SER A 103 -6.65 -21.37 8.38
N GLU A 104 -5.81 -20.92 9.33
CA GLU A 104 -5.30 -21.70 10.46
C GLU A 104 -4.50 -22.95 10.07
N THR A 105 -4.07 -23.02 8.81
CA THR A 105 -3.24 -24.11 8.28
C THR A 105 -2.34 -23.60 7.17
N MET A 106 -1.18 -24.17 7.00
CA MET A 106 -0.29 -23.86 5.88
C MET A 106 -0.44 -24.86 4.71
N TYR A 107 -1.45 -25.71 4.72
CA TYR A 107 -1.76 -26.60 3.62
C TYR A 107 -2.61 -25.89 2.55
N PRO A 108 -2.42 -26.22 1.24
CA PRO A 108 -1.47 -27.22 0.73
C PRO A 108 -0.01 -26.77 0.78
N ASP A 109 0.29 -25.49 0.77
CA ASP A 109 1.62 -24.91 0.96
C ASP A 109 1.55 -23.38 1.21
N GLN A 110 2.68 -22.76 1.51
CA GLN A 110 2.77 -21.34 1.80
C GLN A 110 2.45 -20.41 0.61
N SER A 111 2.38 -20.93 -0.60
CA SER A 111 1.99 -20.15 -1.78
C SER A 111 0.48 -20.06 -1.97
N LEU A 112 -0.29 -20.92 -1.30
CA LEU A 112 -1.75 -21.05 -1.43
C LEU A 112 -2.46 -20.71 -0.11
N TYR A 113 -2.18 -19.56 0.46
CA TYR A 113 -2.82 -19.08 1.69
C TYR A 113 -4.04 -18.18 1.41
N ALA A 114 -4.89 -18.02 2.40
CA ALA A 114 -6.10 -17.22 2.27
C ALA A 114 -5.78 -15.76 1.91
N TYR A 115 -6.53 -15.19 0.95
CA TYR A 115 -6.27 -13.87 0.36
C TYR A 115 -6.30 -12.70 1.36
N ASP A 116 -7.00 -12.87 2.48
CA ASP A 116 -7.17 -11.86 3.52
C ASP A 116 -6.10 -11.91 4.62
N SER A 117 -5.18 -12.89 4.57
CA SER A 117 -4.15 -13.10 5.60
C SER A 117 -3.24 -11.88 5.74
N VAL A 118 -2.68 -11.37 4.64
CA VAL A 118 -1.82 -10.17 4.67
C VAL A 118 -2.61 -8.92 5.05
N PRO A 119 -3.78 -8.62 4.47
CA PRO A 119 -4.62 -7.51 4.90
C PRO A 119 -4.98 -7.53 6.38
N ALA A 120 -5.28 -8.71 6.94
CA ALA A 120 -5.57 -8.86 8.36
C ALA A 120 -4.36 -8.52 9.24
N MET A 121 -3.16 -8.96 8.84
CA MET A 121 -1.92 -8.64 9.54
C MET A 121 -1.58 -7.15 9.47
N VAL A 122 -1.71 -6.53 8.30
CA VAL A 122 -1.54 -5.07 8.13
C VAL A 122 -2.46 -4.30 9.08
N ARG A 123 -3.72 -4.72 9.19
CA ARG A 123 -4.69 -4.09 10.10
C ARG A 123 -4.26 -4.21 11.58
N ARG A 124 -3.76 -5.36 11.99
CA ARG A 124 -3.24 -5.57 13.36
C ARG A 124 -2.06 -4.66 13.65
N ILE A 125 -1.12 -4.54 12.74
CA ILE A 125 0.05 -3.64 12.87
C ILE A 125 -0.41 -2.18 12.95
N ASN A 126 -1.29 -1.75 12.07
CA ASN A 126 -1.85 -0.39 12.08
C ASN A 126 -2.60 -0.08 13.39
N ASN A 127 -3.38 -1.02 13.91
CA ASN A 127 -4.07 -0.85 15.19
C ASN A 127 -3.07 -0.67 16.34
N THR A 128 -1.93 -1.36 16.30
CA THR A 128 -0.88 -1.18 17.32
C THR A 128 -0.26 0.21 17.23
N PHE A 129 0.03 0.70 16.04
CA PHE A 129 0.53 2.07 15.86
C PHE A 129 -0.48 3.10 16.36
N GLN A 130 -1.75 2.98 15.98
CA GLN A 130 -2.82 3.88 16.46
C GLN A 130 -2.98 3.85 17.98
N ARG A 131 -2.75 2.71 18.60
CA ARG A 131 -2.81 2.58 20.05
C ARG A 131 -1.60 3.20 20.76
N ALA A 132 -0.43 3.18 20.07
CA ALA A 132 0.84 3.68 20.62
C ALA A 132 1.04 5.18 20.43
N ASP A 133 0.26 5.81 19.54
CA ASP A 133 0.26 7.24 19.26
C ASP A 133 -0.52 7.98 20.37
#